data_d2d39662869b9034c87788788ef6aa30
#
_entry.id   d2d39662869b9034c87788788ef6aa30
#
_cell.length_a   1.000
_cell.length_b   1.000
_cell.length_c   1.000
_cell.angle_alpha   90.00
_cell.angle_beta   90.00
_cell.angle_gamma   90.00
#
_symmetry.space_group_name_H-M   'P 1'
#
loop_
_entity.id
_entity.type
_entity.pdbx_description
1 polymer ?
#
loop_
_entity_poly.entity_id
_entity_poly.type
_entity_poly.pdbx_seq_one_letter_code
_entity_poly.pdbx_strand_id
1 'polypeptide(L)'
;MPIDPAKEYFDLLASSYDAWKTRAAYYYDLLTEIYRERIPPGVSVLEVGCGTGTLLARMQPARGVGIDISSKMIEIAACKYPDIEFHVRDISTFHFKDTFDFIMVPDVIEHLRDVAGAFASLMNACGEGTKLMVTCVNPLWAPVMHLAERMGWKMPEGDHQWLSKNKIVAIAVSEGFLLGDHYGRILLPKKVPLLSSLLNGFSRRFRFLSPICLIHVYLFIPNLSQG
;
A
#
# COMPACT_ATOMS: atom_id res chain seq x y z
N MET A 1 11.60 -5.42 -24.54
CA MET A 1 11.96 -5.28 -23.13
C MET A 1 11.56 -6.56 -22.41
N PRO A 2 12.35 -7.11 -21.50
CA PRO A 2 11.91 -8.25 -20.71
C PRO A 2 10.66 -7.85 -19.91
N ILE A 3 9.66 -8.72 -19.91
CA ILE A 3 8.41 -8.52 -19.16
C ILE A 3 8.77 -8.53 -17.67
N ASP A 4 8.25 -7.57 -16.90
CA ASP A 4 8.45 -7.55 -15.46
C ASP A 4 7.74 -8.78 -14.84
N PRO A 5 8.44 -9.64 -14.10
CA PRO A 5 7.83 -10.81 -13.46
C PRO A 5 6.67 -10.47 -12.52
N ALA A 6 6.72 -9.31 -11.85
CA ALA A 6 5.61 -8.87 -11.02
C ALA A 6 4.35 -8.62 -11.87
N LYS A 7 4.51 -7.98 -13.05
CA LYS A 7 3.40 -7.77 -13.98
C LYS A 7 2.74 -9.09 -14.41
N GLU A 8 3.57 -10.05 -14.87
CA GLU A 8 3.07 -11.36 -15.31
C GLU A 8 2.36 -12.08 -14.18
N TYR A 9 2.95 -12.06 -13.00
CA TYR A 9 2.38 -12.68 -11.80
C TYR A 9 1.00 -12.09 -11.45
N PHE A 10 0.88 -10.76 -11.35
CA PHE A 10 -0.38 -10.11 -11.01
C PHE A 10 -1.42 -10.19 -12.14
N ASP A 11 -1.01 -10.23 -13.41
CA ASP A 11 -1.92 -10.49 -14.53
C ASP A 11 -2.57 -11.91 -14.41
N LEU A 12 -1.79 -12.93 -14.01
CA LEU A 12 -2.32 -14.28 -13.77
C LEU A 12 -3.26 -14.35 -12.56
N LEU A 13 -2.95 -13.60 -11.52
CA LEU A 13 -3.71 -13.58 -10.26
C LEU A 13 -5.03 -12.81 -10.37
N ALA A 14 -5.14 -11.87 -11.30
CA ALA A 14 -6.21 -10.87 -11.36
C ALA A 14 -7.63 -11.47 -11.30
N SER A 15 -7.90 -12.57 -11.99
CA SER A 15 -9.22 -13.21 -12.02
C SER A 15 -9.65 -13.79 -10.67
N SER A 16 -8.72 -14.15 -9.79
CA SER A 16 -8.99 -14.72 -8.46
C SER A 16 -8.72 -13.74 -7.32
N TYR A 17 -8.18 -12.56 -7.62
CA TYR A 17 -7.70 -11.60 -6.63
C TYR A 17 -8.77 -11.14 -5.64
N ASP A 18 -9.96 -10.77 -6.14
CA ASP A 18 -11.08 -10.35 -5.28
C ASP A 18 -11.61 -11.49 -4.40
N ALA A 19 -11.57 -12.73 -4.88
CA ALA A 19 -11.94 -13.89 -4.08
C ALA A 19 -10.96 -14.10 -2.90
N TRP A 20 -9.65 -13.90 -3.14
CA TRP A 20 -8.65 -13.92 -2.08
C TRP A 20 -8.85 -12.78 -1.08
N LYS A 21 -9.10 -11.55 -1.55
CA LYS A 21 -9.42 -10.41 -0.68
C LYS A 21 -10.67 -10.67 0.18
N THR A 22 -11.69 -11.29 -0.38
CA THR A 22 -12.89 -11.66 0.36
C THR A 22 -12.60 -12.67 1.48
N ARG A 23 -11.74 -13.66 1.24
CA ARG A 23 -11.31 -14.60 2.29
C ARG A 23 -10.53 -13.92 3.42
N ALA A 24 -9.81 -12.84 3.11
CA ALA A 24 -9.04 -12.03 4.04
C ALA A 24 -9.74 -10.70 4.39
N ALA A 25 -11.07 -10.62 4.26
CA ALA A 25 -11.84 -9.38 4.39
C ALA A 25 -11.52 -8.62 5.68
N TYR A 26 -11.36 -9.31 6.81
CA TYR A 26 -11.04 -8.67 8.08
C TYR A 26 -9.72 -7.89 8.03
N TYR A 27 -8.68 -8.44 7.39
CA TYR A 27 -7.41 -7.74 7.20
C TYR A 27 -7.59 -6.48 6.34
N TYR A 28 -8.28 -6.59 5.20
CA TYR A 28 -8.51 -5.45 4.30
C TYR A 28 -9.43 -4.38 4.89
N ASP A 29 -10.34 -4.76 5.79
CA ASP A 29 -11.15 -3.81 6.55
C ASP A 29 -10.27 -3.04 7.54
N LEU A 30 -9.37 -3.71 8.27
CA LEU A 30 -8.40 -3.06 9.14
C LEU A 30 -7.44 -2.14 8.35
N LEU A 31 -6.96 -2.57 7.18
CA LEU A 31 -6.12 -1.75 6.32
C LEU A 31 -6.89 -0.51 5.84
N THR A 32 -8.15 -0.66 5.45
CA THR A 32 -9.04 0.46 5.10
C THR A 32 -9.18 1.46 6.26
N GLU A 33 -9.38 0.97 7.49
CA GLU A 33 -9.45 1.83 8.68
C GLU A 33 -8.15 2.61 8.91
N ILE A 34 -6.99 1.95 8.73
CA ILE A 34 -5.66 2.59 8.88
C ILE A 34 -5.55 3.79 7.94
N TYR A 35 -5.94 3.65 6.67
CA TYR A 35 -5.89 4.74 5.70
C TYR A 35 -6.94 5.82 6.00
N ARG A 36 -8.17 5.45 6.35
CA ARG A 36 -9.25 6.39 6.72
C ARG A 36 -8.95 7.20 7.99
N GLU A 37 -8.10 6.72 8.89
CA GLU A 37 -7.65 7.50 10.06
C GLU A 37 -6.89 8.77 9.64
N ARG A 38 -6.35 8.83 8.43
CA ARG A 38 -5.48 9.90 7.95
C ARG A 38 -6.01 10.61 6.71
N ILE A 39 -6.75 9.91 5.86
CA ILE A 39 -7.27 10.42 4.59
C ILE A 39 -8.75 10.74 4.77
N PRO A 40 -9.14 12.02 4.81
CA PRO A 40 -10.55 12.40 4.86
C PRO A 40 -11.21 12.12 3.49
N PRO A 41 -12.54 11.92 3.46
CA PRO A 41 -13.26 11.85 2.20
C PRO A 41 -13.22 13.20 1.47
N GLY A 42 -13.39 13.17 0.14
CA GLY A 42 -13.51 14.39 -0.66
C GLY A 42 -12.19 15.10 -1.01
N VAL A 43 -11.05 14.45 -0.79
CA VAL A 43 -9.72 14.94 -1.22
C VAL A 43 -9.25 14.25 -2.49
N SER A 44 -8.19 14.76 -3.14
CA SER A 44 -7.54 14.08 -4.26
C SER A 44 -6.60 12.98 -3.76
N VAL A 45 -6.73 11.76 -4.28
CA VAL A 45 -5.97 10.59 -3.84
C VAL A 45 -5.37 9.84 -5.01
N LEU A 46 -4.06 9.59 -4.94
CA LEU A 46 -3.36 8.62 -5.79
C LEU A 46 -3.15 7.32 -5.01
N GLU A 47 -3.53 6.19 -5.59
CA GLU A 47 -3.15 4.86 -5.08
C GLU A 47 -2.18 4.17 -6.03
N VAL A 48 -1.02 3.79 -5.52
CA VAL A 48 0.01 3.01 -6.22
C VAL A 48 -0.17 1.54 -5.91
N GLY A 49 -0.17 0.68 -6.94
CA GLY A 49 -0.50 -0.73 -6.78
C GLY A 49 -1.97 -0.93 -6.42
N CYS A 50 -2.87 -0.22 -7.10
CA CYS A 50 -4.29 -0.19 -6.75
C CYS A 50 -5.01 -1.54 -6.92
N GLY A 51 -4.40 -2.50 -7.64
CA GLY A 51 -5.02 -3.78 -7.95
C GLY A 51 -6.39 -3.57 -8.60
N THR A 52 -7.43 -4.14 -8.02
CA THR A 52 -8.82 -4.01 -8.49
C THR A 52 -9.55 -2.76 -7.97
N GLY A 53 -8.85 -1.74 -7.45
CA GLY A 53 -9.36 -0.42 -7.11
C GLY A 53 -10.19 -0.32 -5.82
N THR A 54 -10.34 -1.41 -5.07
CA THR A 54 -11.27 -1.48 -3.94
C THR A 54 -10.89 -0.55 -2.78
N LEU A 55 -9.60 -0.41 -2.46
CA LEU A 55 -9.17 0.43 -1.34
C LEU A 55 -9.34 1.91 -1.70
N LEU A 56 -8.95 2.31 -2.91
CA LEU A 56 -9.13 3.68 -3.40
C LEU A 56 -10.60 4.10 -3.37
N ALA A 57 -11.50 3.26 -3.88
CA ALA A 57 -12.93 3.53 -3.87
C ALA A 57 -13.49 3.69 -2.45
N ARG A 58 -12.98 2.89 -1.50
CA ARG A 58 -13.35 3.02 -0.08
C ARG A 58 -12.90 4.33 0.56
N MET A 59 -11.90 5.03 0.03
CA MET A 59 -11.50 6.35 0.53
C MET A 59 -12.50 7.45 0.16
N GLN A 60 -13.39 7.24 -0.79
CA GLN A 60 -14.37 8.22 -1.27
C GLN A 60 -13.70 9.54 -1.71
N PRO A 61 -12.69 9.48 -2.60
CA PRO A 61 -11.98 10.67 -3.03
C PRO A 61 -12.88 11.58 -3.89
N ALA A 62 -12.64 12.90 -3.88
CA ALA A 62 -13.24 13.80 -4.87
C ALA A 62 -12.61 13.58 -6.25
N ARG A 63 -11.30 13.27 -6.29
CA ARG A 63 -10.57 12.80 -7.46
C ARG A 63 -9.72 11.60 -7.04
N GLY A 64 -10.02 10.42 -7.58
CA GLY A 64 -9.24 9.21 -7.37
C GLY A 64 -8.46 8.83 -8.63
N VAL A 65 -7.17 8.56 -8.46
CA VAL A 65 -6.32 7.98 -9.52
C VAL A 65 -5.67 6.73 -8.97
N GLY A 66 -5.86 5.60 -9.66
CA GLY A 66 -5.21 4.34 -9.34
C GLY A 66 -4.20 3.94 -10.42
N ILE A 67 -3.01 3.54 -10.04
CA ILE A 67 -2.04 2.96 -10.96
C ILE A 67 -1.64 1.56 -10.52
N ASP A 68 -1.45 0.68 -11.49
CA ASP A 68 -0.96 -0.68 -11.28
C ASP A 68 -0.15 -1.12 -12.50
N ILE A 69 0.83 -2.02 -12.29
CA ILE A 69 1.62 -2.57 -13.38
C ILE A 69 0.84 -3.60 -14.19
N SER A 70 -0.15 -4.25 -13.58
CA SER A 70 -0.99 -5.28 -14.19
C SER A 70 -2.13 -4.68 -15.00
N SER A 71 -2.13 -4.94 -16.30
CA SER A 71 -3.24 -4.51 -17.17
C SER A 71 -4.56 -5.19 -16.83
N LYS A 72 -4.51 -6.44 -16.34
CA LYS A 72 -5.70 -7.20 -15.95
C LYS A 72 -6.34 -6.68 -14.67
N MET A 73 -5.53 -6.24 -13.69
CA MET A 73 -6.05 -5.56 -12.51
C MET A 73 -6.75 -4.26 -12.88
N ILE A 74 -6.14 -3.45 -13.74
CA ILE A 74 -6.71 -2.17 -14.19
C ILE A 74 -8.01 -2.38 -14.99
N GLU A 75 -8.10 -3.37 -15.87
CA GLU A 75 -9.35 -3.73 -16.57
C GLU A 75 -10.49 -4.01 -15.57
N ILE A 76 -10.23 -4.78 -14.52
CA ILE A 76 -11.22 -5.08 -13.48
C ILE A 76 -11.56 -3.83 -12.67
N ALA A 77 -10.57 -3.04 -12.27
CA ALA A 77 -10.77 -1.82 -11.48
C ALA A 77 -11.66 -0.81 -12.23
N ALA A 78 -11.35 -0.53 -13.50
CA ALA A 78 -12.12 0.38 -14.34
C ALA A 78 -13.58 -0.07 -14.57
N CYS A 79 -13.79 -1.39 -14.69
CA CYS A 79 -15.14 -1.94 -14.80
C CYS A 79 -15.93 -1.79 -13.48
N LYS A 80 -15.28 -1.97 -12.32
CA LYS A 80 -15.92 -1.91 -11.00
C LYS A 80 -16.21 -0.48 -10.53
N TYR A 81 -15.35 0.48 -10.88
CA TYR A 81 -15.38 1.85 -10.38
C TYR A 81 -15.20 2.85 -11.53
N PRO A 82 -16.22 3.03 -12.41
CA PRO A 82 -16.11 3.85 -13.63
C PRO A 82 -15.88 5.34 -13.34
N ASP A 83 -16.16 5.81 -12.15
CA ASP A 83 -15.95 7.21 -11.73
C ASP A 83 -14.53 7.49 -11.23
N ILE A 84 -13.65 6.47 -11.18
CA ILE A 84 -12.26 6.59 -10.75
C ILE A 84 -11.33 6.38 -11.95
N GLU A 85 -10.28 7.19 -12.03
CA GLU A 85 -9.28 7.06 -13.10
C GLU A 85 -8.30 5.92 -12.78
N PHE A 86 -8.10 4.99 -13.74
CA PHE A 86 -7.16 3.87 -13.58
C PHE A 86 -6.21 3.79 -14.77
N HIS A 87 -4.89 3.59 -14.49
CA HIS A 87 -3.87 3.55 -15.52
C HIS A 87 -2.86 2.41 -15.28
N VAL A 88 -2.50 1.72 -16.37
CA VAL A 88 -1.40 0.76 -16.35
C VAL A 88 -0.08 1.52 -16.36
N ARG A 89 0.64 1.53 -15.24
CA ARG A 89 1.92 2.26 -15.09
C ARG A 89 2.86 1.52 -14.16
N ASP A 90 4.14 1.58 -14.50
CA ASP A 90 5.23 1.22 -13.59
C ASP A 90 5.62 2.49 -12.81
N ILE A 91 5.44 2.44 -11.49
CA ILE A 91 5.73 3.57 -10.60
C ILE A 91 7.20 3.97 -10.63
N SER A 92 8.13 3.06 -10.88
CA SER A 92 9.57 3.37 -10.86
C SER A 92 10.03 4.23 -12.04
N THR A 93 9.20 4.34 -13.08
CA THR A 93 9.54 5.08 -14.31
C THR A 93 8.50 6.13 -14.71
N PHE A 94 7.40 6.20 -13.97
CA PHE A 94 6.29 7.08 -14.34
C PHE A 94 6.47 8.51 -13.80
N HIS A 95 6.23 9.48 -14.67
CA HIS A 95 6.21 10.90 -14.31
C HIS A 95 4.77 11.42 -14.24
N PHE A 96 4.37 11.86 -13.06
CA PHE A 96 3.09 12.49 -12.84
C PHE A 96 3.10 13.94 -13.35
N LYS A 97 1.97 14.36 -13.93
CA LYS A 97 1.76 15.76 -14.34
C LYS A 97 0.97 16.53 -13.28
N ASP A 98 0.20 15.82 -12.48
CA ASP A 98 -0.68 16.35 -11.45
C ASP A 98 -0.15 16.04 -10.06
N THR A 99 -0.54 16.86 -9.10
CA THR A 99 -0.27 16.63 -7.68
C THR A 99 -1.53 16.17 -6.95
N PHE A 100 -1.36 15.53 -5.81
CA PHE A 100 -2.42 14.95 -5.00
C PHE A 100 -2.31 15.40 -3.54
N ASP A 101 -3.46 15.50 -2.84
CA ASP A 101 -3.49 15.78 -1.41
C ASP A 101 -2.92 14.60 -0.61
N PHE A 102 -3.25 13.38 -1.06
CA PHE A 102 -2.75 12.14 -0.47
C PHE A 102 -2.27 11.16 -1.53
N ILE A 103 -1.17 10.51 -1.23
CA ILE A 103 -0.63 9.39 -2.00
C ILE A 103 -0.62 8.15 -1.08
N MET A 104 -1.21 7.05 -1.55
CA MET A 104 -1.26 5.77 -0.86
C MET A 104 -0.37 4.75 -1.56
N VAL A 105 0.44 4.02 -0.79
CA VAL A 105 1.25 2.90 -1.27
C VAL A 105 0.99 1.70 -0.34
N PRO A 106 -0.14 0.98 -0.53
CA PRO A 106 -0.57 -0.09 0.35
C PRO A 106 0.09 -1.43 0.00
N ASP A 107 1.05 -1.88 0.83
CA ASP A 107 1.70 -3.18 0.72
C ASP A 107 2.26 -3.46 -0.69
N VAL A 108 2.96 -2.48 -1.27
CA VAL A 108 3.50 -2.50 -2.64
C VAL A 108 5.02 -2.45 -2.66
N ILE A 109 5.64 -1.70 -1.72
CA ILE A 109 7.09 -1.45 -1.78
C ILE A 109 7.94 -2.72 -1.69
N GLU A 110 7.42 -3.77 -1.09
CA GLU A 110 8.03 -5.09 -1.00
C GLU A 110 8.10 -5.84 -2.35
N HIS A 111 7.30 -5.42 -3.33
CA HIS A 111 7.25 -5.99 -4.69
C HIS A 111 8.05 -5.16 -5.71
N LEU A 112 8.48 -3.95 -5.33
CA LEU A 112 9.20 -3.06 -6.24
C LEU A 112 10.66 -3.47 -6.37
N ARG A 113 11.17 -3.56 -7.61
CA ARG A 113 12.58 -3.79 -7.89
C ARG A 113 13.43 -2.54 -7.63
N ASP A 114 12.89 -1.39 -7.99
CA ASP A 114 13.51 -0.08 -7.81
C ASP A 114 12.66 0.78 -6.88
N VAL A 115 12.91 0.63 -5.59
CA VAL A 115 12.23 1.41 -4.54
C VAL A 115 12.64 2.89 -4.59
N ALA A 116 13.89 3.19 -4.94
CA ALA A 116 14.36 4.56 -5.04
C ALA A 116 13.70 5.30 -6.22
N GLY A 117 13.69 4.68 -7.40
CA GLY A 117 12.98 5.21 -8.57
C GLY A 117 11.49 5.42 -8.30
N ALA A 118 10.86 4.54 -7.52
CA ALA A 118 9.47 4.73 -7.12
C ALA A 118 9.30 5.97 -6.23
N PHE A 119 10.13 6.18 -5.21
CA PHE A 119 10.07 7.41 -4.38
C PHE A 119 10.38 8.66 -5.20
N ALA A 120 11.35 8.62 -6.12
CA ALA A 120 11.64 9.72 -7.03
C ALA A 120 10.42 10.07 -7.91
N SER A 121 9.74 9.07 -8.45
CA SER A 121 8.51 9.25 -9.23
C SER A 121 7.37 9.83 -8.38
N LEU A 122 7.21 9.36 -7.14
CA LEU A 122 6.21 9.87 -6.20
C LEU A 122 6.43 11.33 -5.83
N MET A 123 7.68 11.78 -5.77
CA MET A 123 7.99 13.19 -5.52
C MET A 123 7.39 14.12 -6.60
N ASN A 124 7.33 13.67 -7.86
CA ASN A 124 6.70 14.45 -8.94
C ASN A 124 5.17 14.55 -8.79
N ALA A 125 4.54 13.66 -8.01
CA ALA A 125 3.11 13.71 -7.70
C ALA A 125 2.80 14.53 -6.42
N CYS A 126 3.83 15.10 -5.79
CA CYS A 126 3.70 15.87 -4.56
C CYS A 126 3.57 17.36 -4.86
N GLY A 127 2.61 18.01 -4.21
CA GLY A 127 2.48 19.46 -4.10
C GLY A 127 2.68 19.91 -2.65
N GLU A 128 2.50 21.20 -2.41
CA GLU A 128 2.51 21.75 -1.06
C GLU A 128 1.39 21.13 -0.22
N GLY A 129 1.76 20.50 0.89
CA GLY A 129 0.81 19.82 1.78
C GLY A 129 0.50 18.36 1.45
N THR A 130 1.00 17.81 0.35
CA THR A 130 0.85 16.37 0.04
C THR A 130 1.35 15.50 1.19
N LYS A 131 0.61 14.44 1.49
CA LYS A 131 1.00 13.41 2.46
C LYS A 131 1.12 12.07 1.74
N LEU A 132 2.30 11.46 1.83
CA LEU A 132 2.55 10.12 1.34
C LEU A 132 2.42 9.12 2.48
N MET A 133 1.49 8.17 2.33
CA MET A 133 1.27 7.11 3.31
C MET A 133 1.64 5.76 2.70
N VAL A 134 2.64 5.13 3.29
CA VAL A 134 3.15 3.82 2.86
C VAL A 134 2.84 2.80 3.94
N THR A 135 2.28 1.66 3.58
CA THR A 135 2.21 0.49 4.44
C THR A 135 3.07 -0.64 3.88
N CYS A 136 3.62 -1.44 4.74
CA CYS A 136 4.30 -2.67 4.38
C CYS A 136 4.24 -3.69 5.50
N VAL A 137 4.40 -4.97 5.14
CA VAL A 137 4.47 -6.06 6.10
C VAL A 137 5.79 -5.99 6.88
N ASN A 138 5.69 -6.11 8.19
CA ASN A 138 6.85 -6.17 9.07
C ASN A 138 7.67 -7.44 8.81
N PRO A 139 8.98 -7.34 8.49
CA PRO A 139 9.83 -8.51 8.26
C PRO A 139 9.84 -9.57 9.36
N LEU A 140 9.52 -9.18 10.59
CA LEU A 140 9.37 -10.12 11.72
C LEU A 140 8.31 -11.21 11.44
N TRP A 141 7.31 -10.89 10.62
CA TRP A 141 6.22 -11.81 10.28
C TRP A 141 6.53 -12.71 9.07
N ALA A 142 7.69 -12.56 8.41
CA ALA A 142 8.05 -13.34 7.23
C ALA A 142 7.88 -14.86 7.42
N PRO A 143 8.34 -15.50 8.52
CA PRO A 143 8.15 -16.94 8.71
C PRO A 143 6.67 -17.33 8.79
N VAL A 144 5.86 -16.48 9.46
CA VAL A 144 4.42 -16.72 9.63
C VAL A 144 3.69 -16.57 8.28
N MET A 145 4.08 -15.57 7.47
CA MET A 145 3.51 -15.32 6.15
C MET A 145 3.82 -16.49 5.20
N HIS A 146 5.06 -16.96 5.14
CA HIS A 146 5.44 -18.11 4.32
C HIS A 146 4.69 -19.39 4.74
N LEU A 147 4.50 -19.61 6.05
CA LEU A 147 3.72 -20.75 6.51
C LEU A 147 2.24 -20.62 6.09
N ALA A 148 1.66 -19.43 6.23
CA ALA A 148 0.27 -19.18 5.84
C ALA A 148 0.04 -19.35 4.33
N GLU A 149 1.00 -18.96 3.49
CA GLU A 149 0.97 -19.21 2.05
C GLU A 149 1.02 -20.70 1.71
N ARG A 150 1.95 -21.45 2.33
CA ARG A 150 2.06 -22.91 2.14
C ARG A 150 0.81 -23.66 2.55
N MET A 151 0.08 -23.16 3.55
CA MET A 151 -1.18 -23.74 4.02
C MET A 151 -2.40 -23.26 3.21
N GLY A 152 -2.21 -22.36 2.21
CA GLY A 152 -3.32 -21.80 1.44
C GLY A 152 -4.21 -20.83 2.23
N TRP A 153 -3.72 -20.31 3.37
CA TRP A 153 -4.46 -19.37 4.22
C TRP A 153 -4.26 -17.91 3.81
N LYS A 154 -3.18 -17.64 3.10
CA LYS A 154 -2.83 -16.35 2.52
C LYS A 154 -2.65 -16.53 1.02
N MET A 155 -3.03 -15.51 0.26
CA MET A 155 -2.73 -15.41 -1.17
C MET A 155 -1.21 -15.50 -1.35
N PRO A 156 -0.71 -16.35 -2.26
CA PRO A 156 0.69 -16.27 -2.66
C PRO A 156 0.93 -14.88 -3.26
N GLU A 157 2.02 -14.22 -2.96
CA GLU A 157 2.31 -12.86 -3.44
C GLU A 157 3.63 -12.78 -4.25
N GLY A 158 4.23 -13.94 -4.58
CA GLY A 158 5.46 -14.00 -5.36
C GLY A 158 6.69 -13.57 -4.58
N ASP A 159 7.67 -12.98 -5.28
CA ASP A 159 8.91 -12.53 -4.65
C ASP A 159 8.68 -11.29 -3.78
N HIS A 160 9.05 -11.40 -2.51
CA HIS A 160 9.00 -10.32 -1.53
C HIS A 160 10.39 -9.83 -1.17
N GLN A 161 10.60 -8.52 -1.19
CA GLN A 161 11.75 -7.90 -0.57
C GLN A 161 11.39 -7.47 0.86
N TRP A 162 11.95 -8.15 1.84
CA TRP A 162 11.76 -7.80 3.24
C TRP A 162 12.62 -6.58 3.62
N LEU A 163 12.05 -5.38 3.43
CA LEU A 163 12.76 -4.13 3.70
C LEU A 163 12.65 -3.74 5.17
N SER A 164 13.79 -3.45 5.80
CA SER A 164 13.79 -2.91 7.16
C SER A 164 13.31 -1.46 7.18
N LYS A 165 12.74 -1.03 8.31
CA LYS A 165 12.35 0.37 8.53
C LYS A 165 13.45 1.36 8.14
N ASN A 166 14.69 1.13 8.62
CA ASN A 166 15.79 2.04 8.38
C ASN A 166 16.11 2.15 6.88
N LYS A 167 16.01 1.06 6.12
CA LYS A 167 16.23 1.07 4.67
C LYS A 167 15.15 1.85 3.95
N ILE A 168 13.87 1.65 4.29
CA ILE A 168 12.74 2.38 3.68
C ILE A 168 12.90 3.89 3.95
N VAL A 169 13.15 4.26 5.21
CA VAL A 169 13.32 5.67 5.59
C VAL A 169 14.54 6.29 4.91
N ALA A 170 15.68 5.59 4.86
CA ALA A 170 16.88 6.10 4.19
C ALA A 170 16.64 6.36 2.70
N ILE A 171 15.97 5.45 1.99
CA ILE A 171 15.62 5.62 0.57
C ILE A 171 14.65 6.80 0.40
N ALA A 172 13.59 6.88 1.21
CA ALA A 172 12.62 7.98 1.11
C ALA A 172 13.29 9.35 1.34
N VAL A 173 14.19 9.42 2.32
CA VAL A 173 14.94 10.66 2.65
C VAL A 173 15.90 11.05 1.52
N SER A 174 16.60 10.08 0.90
CA SER A 174 17.47 10.38 -0.27
C SER A 174 16.70 10.94 -1.46
N GLU A 175 15.42 10.58 -1.59
CA GLU A 175 14.54 11.05 -2.66
C GLU A 175 13.72 12.30 -2.25
N GLY A 176 14.13 13.00 -1.16
CA GLY A 176 13.57 14.28 -0.78
C GLY A 176 12.35 14.22 0.15
N PHE A 177 12.03 13.08 0.73
CA PHE A 177 10.95 12.99 1.72
C PHE A 177 11.47 13.14 3.16
N LEU A 178 10.63 13.68 4.03
CA LEU A 178 10.84 13.70 5.49
C LEU A 178 9.88 12.70 6.15
N LEU A 179 10.39 11.92 7.10
CA LEU A 179 9.54 11.05 7.90
C LEU A 179 8.75 11.89 8.93
N GLY A 180 7.45 12.05 8.72
CA GLY A 180 6.57 12.76 9.65
C GLY A 180 6.11 11.87 10.81
N ASP A 181 5.76 10.59 10.54
CA ASP A 181 5.33 9.64 11.57
C ASP A 181 5.63 8.19 11.16
N HIS A 182 5.79 7.30 12.15
CA HIS A 182 5.91 5.86 11.95
C HIS A 182 5.30 5.10 13.12
N TYR A 183 4.46 4.11 12.81
CA TYR A 183 3.86 3.25 13.83
C TYR A 183 3.46 1.89 13.26
N GLY A 184 3.28 0.92 14.17
CA GLY A 184 2.75 -0.39 13.82
C GLY A 184 1.24 -0.48 14.03
N ARG A 185 0.59 -1.34 13.25
CA ARG A 185 -0.82 -1.69 13.34
C ARG A 185 -1.00 -3.17 13.09
N ILE A 186 -2.11 -3.71 13.57
CA ILE A 186 -2.57 -5.09 13.40
C ILE A 186 -1.64 -6.08 14.14
N LEU A 187 -2.11 -6.57 15.28
CA LEU A 187 -1.49 -7.68 16.00
C LEU A 187 -2.10 -9.02 15.58
N LEU A 188 -3.39 -9.03 15.19
CA LEU A 188 -4.08 -10.23 14.75
C LEU A 188 -4.87 -9.95 13.47
N PRO A 189 -4.41 -10.45 12.30
CA PRO A 189 -5.06 -10.20 11.01
C PRO A 189 -6.27 -11.09 10.73
N LYS A 190 -6.59 -12.05 11.61
CA LYS A 190 -7.76 -12.92 11.51
C LYS A 190 -8.85 -12.51 12.49
N LYS A 191 -10.10 -12.63 12.07
CA LYS A 191 -11.26 -12.35 12.93
C LYS A 191 -11.45 -13.50 13.92
N VAL A 192 -11.04 -13.27 15.18
CA VAL A 192 -11.32 -14.13 16.32
C VAL A 192 -12.22 -13.33 17.26
N PRO A 193 -13.45 -13.77 17.56
CA PRO A 193 -14.39 -13.02 18.37
C PRO A 193 -13.75 -12.51 19.67
N LEU A 194 -13.98 -11.23 20.00
CA LEU A 194 -13.44 -10.50 21.15
C LEU A 194 -11.91 -10.30 21.11
N LEU A 195 -11.13 -11.36 20.82
CA LEU A 195 -9.67 -11.34 20.91
C LEU A 195 -9.04 -10.40 19.87
N SER A 196 -9.47 -10.46 18.60
CA SER A 196 -8.90 -9.62 17.56
C SER A 196 -9.20 -8.14 17.78
N SER A 197 -10.42 -7.80 18.21
CA SER A 197 -10.77 -6.42 18.55
C SER A 197 -9.96 -5.90 19.73
N LEU A 198 -9.75 -6.72 20.75
CA LEU A 198 -8.95 -6.38 21.92
C LEU A 198 -7.48 -6.14 21.53
N LEU A 199 -6.84 -7.11 20.87
CA LEU A 199 -5.42 -7.02 20.50
C LEU A 199 -5.15 -5.87 19.52
N ASN A 200 -6.00 -5.71 18.50
CA ASN A 200 -5.85 -4.63 17.54
C ASN A 200 -6.19 -3.26 18.17
N GLY A 201 -7.11 -3.21 19.12
CA GLY A 201 -7.36 -2.03 19.95
C GLY A 201 -6.14 -1.63 20.76
N PHE A 202 -5.43 -2.59 21.36
CA PHE A 202 -4.17 -2.34 22.05
C PHE A 202 -3.08 -1.79 21.12
N SER A 203 -2.93 -2.32 19.89
CA SER A 203 -1.95 -1.80 18.94
C SER A 203 -2.24 -0.35 18.52
N ARG A 204 -3.50 0.05 18.51
CA ARG A 204 -3.93 1.45 18.24
C ARG A 204 -3.60 2.36 19.42
N ARG A 205 -3.76 1.88 20.64
CA ARG A 205 -3.60 2.68 21.87
C ARG A 205 -2.15 2.79 22.33
N PHE A 206 -1.32 1.75 22.13
CA PHE A 206 0.01 1.63 22.70
C PHE A 206 1.08 1.48 21.63
N ARG A 207 1.78 2.57 21.32
CA ARG A 207 2.82 2.61 20.28
C ARG A 207 4.05 1.74 20.56
N PHE A 208 4.30 1.36 21.80
CA PHE A 208 5.40 0.45 22.15
C PHE A 208 5.22 -0.97 21.55
N LEU A 209 3.99 -1.32 21.14
CA LEU A 209 3.71 -2.57 20.42
C LEU A 209 4.05 -2.53 18.93
N SER A 210 4.35 -1.34 18.39
CA SER A 210 4.67 -1.18 16.95
C SER A 210 5.69 -2.18 16.42
N PRO A 211 6.80 -2.53 17.13
CA PRO A 211 7.79 -3.47 16.61
C PRO A 211 7.26 -4.88 16.32
N ILE A 212 6.20 -5.30 16.99
CA ILE A 212 5.62 -6.64 16.84
C ILE A 212 4.33 -6.65 16.00
N CYS A 213 3.83 -5.50 15.57
CA CYS A 213 2.68 -5.40 14.69
C CYS A 213 2.98 -5.96 13.29
N LEU A 214 1.96 -6.49 12.64
CA LEU A 214 2.05 -7.05 11.29
C LEU A 214 2.37 -5.99 10.25
N ILE A 215 1.69 -4.83 10.33
CA ILE A 215 1.84 -3.74 9.36
C ILE A 215 2.58 -2.57 9.99
N HIS A 216 3.59 -2.08 9.28
CA HIS A 216 4.23 -0.81 9.56
C HIS A 216 3.65 0.28 8.66
N VAL A 217 3.30 1.39 9.25
CA VAL A 217 2.76 2.58 8.59
C VAL A 217 3.79 3.68 8.65
N TYR A 218 4.10 4.26 7.50
CA TYR A 218 4.98 5.40 7.34
C TYR A 218 4.19 6.56 6.77
N LEU A 219 4.32 7.73 7.38
CA LEU A 219 3.80 9.00 6.86
C LEU A 219 4.99 9.85 6.49
N PHE A 220 5.12 10.14 5.20
CA PHE A 220 6.14 11.02 4.67
C PHE A 220 5.55 12.34 4.21
N ILE A 221 6.36 13.38 4.27
CA ILE A 221 6.05 14.74 3.82
C ILE A 221 7.14 15.12 2.80
N PRO A 222 6.78 15.62 1.60
CA PRO A 222 7.76 16.07 0.62
C PRO A 222 8.53 17.28 1.14
N ASN A 223 9.84 17.30 0.95
CA ASN A 223 10.70 18.47 1.21
C ASN A 223 10.91 19.24 -0.09
N LEU A 224 9.95 20.09 -0.44
CA LEU A 224 9.98 20.88 -1.68
C LEU A 224 10.98 22.04 -1.67
N SER A 225 11.71 22.24 -0.55
CA SER A 225 12.69 23.35 -0.42
C SER A 225 14.06 23.05 -1.05
N GLN A 226 14.24 21.89 -1.67
CA GLN A 226 15.52 21.47 -2.29
C GLN A 226 15.46 21.46 -3.84
N GLY A 227 14.42 22.01 -4.46
CA GLY A 227 14.26 22.11 -5.90
C GLY A 227 14.58 23.49 -6.44
#